data_516ce7f5ddbc8de92761a062ecf02c60
#
_entry.id   516ce7f5ddbc8de92761a062ecf02c60
#
_cell.length_a   1.000
_cell.length_b   1.000
_cell.length_c   1.000
_cell.angle_alpha   90.00
_cell.angle_beta   90.00
_cell.angle_gamma   90.00
#
_symmetry.space_group_name_H-M   'P 1'
#
loop_
_entity.id
_entity.type
_entity.pdbx_description
1 polymer ?
#
loop_
_entity_poly.entity_id
_entity_poly.type
_entity_poly.pdbx_seq_one_letter_code
_entity_poly.pdbx_strand_id
1 'polypeptide(L)'
;YYTRHVNSVVLPIVWQPHFYMLRNHVRIYLEAAATFSYNISSTYENEQARANGSAGWKGDYPFKLARDNRWGYGLAGGGGVAFLIGRYELNFRVRYYFGYSDVLRNRNKYADNAIDGPENPFASTPMRSPLDNMMISVGLNYRFNKEGFETWKPRPKRTKNREVFKYGL
;
A
#
# COMPACT_ATOMS: atom_id res chain seq x y z
N TYR A 1 6.97 10.51 -25.59
CA TYR A 1 6.37 9.99 -24.36
C TYR A 1 6.26 11.11 -23.34
N TYR A 2 5.16 11.09 -22.60
CA TYR A 2 4.86 12.04 -21.56
C TYR A 2 4.79 11.29 -20.21
N THR A 3 5.64 11.66 -19.27
CA THR A 3 5.73 11.04 -17.96
C THR A 3 5.28 12.04 -16.89
N ARG A 4 4.37 11.62 -16.03
CA ARG A 4 3.90 12.40 -14.89
C ARG A 4 4.34 11.72 -13.60
N HIS A 5 5.02 12.47 -12.76
CA HIS A 5 5.38 12.04 -11.40
C HIS A 5 4.41 12.67 -10.41
N VAL A 6 3.82 11.88 -9.54
CA VAL A 6 2.87 12.33 -8.52
C VAL A 6 3.40 11.98 -7.14
N ASN A 7 3.54 12.98 -6.27
CA ASN A 7 3.88 12.78 -4.88
C ASN A 7 2.61 12.76 -4.05
N SER A 8 2.39 11.68 -3.32
CA SER A 8 1.19 11.50 -2.50
C SER A 8 1.52 11.00 -1.10
N VAL A 9 0.71 11.39 -0.13
CA VAL A 9 0.66 10.76 1.19
C VAL A 9 -0.43 9.71 1.15
N VAL A 10 -0.11 8.50 1.62
CA VAL A 10 -1.03 7.36 1.65
C VAL A 10 -1.24 6.91 3.08
N LEU A 11 -2.51 6.83 3.50
CA LEU A 11 -2.93 6.29 4.78
C LEU A 11 -3.57 4.91 4.56
N PRO A 12 -2.89 3.81 4.87
CA PRO A 12 -3.47 2.47 4.81
C PRO A 12 -4.12 2.08 6.14
N ILE A 13 -5.33 1.54 6.07
CA ILE A 13 -5.96 0.81 7.17
C ILE A 13 -5.79 -0.67 6.87
N VAL A 14 -4.92 -1.34 7.61
CA VAL A 14 -4.46 -2.70 7.30
C VAL A 14 -5.08 -3.71 8.26
N TRP A 15 -5.66 -4.76 7.70
CA TRP A 15 -5.98 -5.99 8.41
C TRP A 15 -4.97 -7.07 8.02
N GLN A 16 -4.32 -7.68 9.02
CA GLN A 16 -3.18 -8.57 8.81
C GLN A 16 -3.31 -9.84 9.67
N PRO A 17 -4.02 -10.86 9.19
CA PRO A 17 -3.98 -12.17 9.81
C PRO A 17 -2.61 -12.84 9.63
N HIS A 18 -2.12 -13.48 10.67
CA HIS A 18 -0.83 -14.15 10.63
C HIS A 18 -0.86 -15.52 11.31
N PHE A 19 -0.03 -16.41 10.78
CA PHE A 19 0.11 -17.79 11.21
C PHE A 19 1.55 -18.07 11.59
N TYR A 20 1.74 -18.73 12.71
CA TYR A 20 3.07 -19.12 13.18
C TYR A 20 3.35 -20.57 12.83
N MET A 21 4.54 -20.82 12.30
CA MET A 21 5.04 -22.14 11.91
C MET A 21 6.40 -22.40 12.55
N LEU A 22 6.86 -23.65 12.48
CA LEU A 22 8.18 -24.08 12.94
C LEU A 22 8.47 -23.63 14.38
N ARG A 23 7.57 -23.97 15.31
CA ARG A 23 7.67 -23.59 16.75
C ARG A 23 7.87 -22.08 16.96
N ASN A 24 7.10 -21.28 16.21
CA ASN A 24 7.13 -19.81 16.25
C ASN A 24 8.42 -19.15 15.72
N HIS A 25 9.21 -19.86 14.91
CA HIS A 25 10.36 -19.26 14.24
C HIS A 25 10.02 -18.59 12.91
N VAL A 26 8.91 -19.01 12.30
CA VAL A 26 8.44 -18.45 11.03
C VAL A 26 7.02 -17.94 11.21
N ARG A 27 6.78 -16.72 10.80
CA ARG A 27 5.45 -16.11 10.73
C ARG A 27 5.10 -15.81 9.30
N ILE A 28 4.02 -16.40 8.80
CA ILE A 28 3.44 -16.10 7.49
C ILE A 28 2.23 -15.23 7.73
N TYR A 29 2.03 -14.21 6.93
CA TYR A 29 0.87 -13.33 7.04
C TYR A 29 0.33 -12.92 5.68
N LEU A 30 -0.97 -12.64 5.66
CA LEU A 30 -1.66 -12.01 4.55
C LEU A 30 -1.99 -10.58 4.94
N GLU A 31 -2.17 -9.72 3.96
CA GLU A 31 -2.56 -8.33 4.17
C GLU A 31 -3.74 -7.99 3.27
N ALA A 32 -4.72 -7.33 3.85
CA ALA A 32 -5.76 -6.63 3.12
C ALA A 32 -5.86 -5.21 3.71
N ALA A 33 -5.89 -4.20 2.86
CA ALA A 33 -5.94 -2.82 3.30
C ALA A 33 -6.89 -1.99 2.47
N ALA A 34 -7.63 -1.11 3.12
CA ALA A 34 -8.25 0.05 2.51
C ALA A 34 -7.26 1.21 2.59
N THR A 35 -7.08 1.92 1.50
CA THR A 35 -6.09 2.99 1.40
C THR A 35 -6.75 4.29 1.00
N PHE A 36 -6.32 5.37 1.65
CA PHE A 36 -6.69 6.74 1.32
C PHE A 36 -5.42 7.48 0.95
N SER A 37 -5.45 8.23 -0.12
CA SER A 37 -4.30 8.99 -0.59
C SER A 37 -4.65 10.46 -0.81
N TYR A 38 -3.66 11.31 -0.59
CA TYR A 38 -3.75 12.73 -0.92
C TYR A 38 -2.55 13.14 -1.76
N ASN A 39 -2.82 13.62 -2.97
CA ASN A 39 -1.80 14.07 -3.92
C ASN A 39 -1.33 15.48 -3.54
N ILE A 40 -0.06 15.61 -3.15
CA ILE A 40 0.52 16.87 -2.70
C ILE A 40 1.00 17.70 -3.89
N SER A 41 1.85 17.11 -4.70
CA SER A 41 2.49 17.78 -5.85
C SER A 41 2.63 16.83 -7.02
N SER A 42 2.79 17.39 -8.19
CA SER A 42 3.04 16.62 -9.40
C SER A 42 3.97 17.40 -10.30
N THR A 43 4.86 16.68 -10.99
CA THR A 43 5.75 17.20 -12.02
C THR A 43 5.54 16.43 -13.32
N TYR A 44 5.94 17.02 -14.43
CA TYR A 44 5.87 16.37 -15.73
C TYR A 44 7.21 16.38 -16.44
N GLU A 45 7.44 15.38 -17.28
CA GLU A 45 8.55 15.29 -18.20
C GLU A 45 8.03 14.89 -19.59
N ASN A 46 8.47 15.63 -20.62
CA ASN A 46 8.13 15.36 -22.01
C ASN A 46 9.42 15.04 -22.78
N GLU A 47 9.63 13.77 -23.10
CA GLU A 47 10.83 13.31 -23.81
C GLU A 47 10.95 13.87 -25.20
N GLN A 48 9.85 14.09 -25.91
CA GLN A 48 9.85 14.64 -27.24
C GLN A 48 10.28 16.12 -27.24
N ALA A 49 9.79 16.88 -26.26
CA ALA A 49 10.22 18.26 -26.08
C ALA A 49 11.70 18.34 -25.69
N ARG A 50 12.19 17.41 -24.89
CA ARG A 50 13.60 17.27 -24.53
C ARG A 50 14.47 16.98 -25.75
N ALA A 51 14.05 16.03 -26.59
CA ALA A 51 14.78 15.67 -27.82
C ALA A 51 14.85 16.84 -28.80
N ASN A 52 13.84 17.70 -28.86
CA ASN A 52 13.76 18.89 -29.69
C ASN A 52 14.49 20.11 -29.09
N GLY A 53 15.17 19.95 -27.93
CA GLY A 53 15.88 21.04 -27.26
C GLY A 53 14.97 22.13 -26.66
N SER A 54 13.70 21.86 -26.47
CA SER A 54 12.74 22.79 -25.89
C SER A 54 12.98 22.96 -24.40
N ALA A 55 13.05 24.20 -23.88
CA ALA A 55 13.26 24.49 -22.48
C ALA A 55 12.12 23.99 -21.56
N GLY A 56 10.91 23.78 -22.09
CA GLY A 56 9.71 23.34 -21.35
C GLY A 56 9.51 21.83 -21.27
N TRP A 57 10.57 21.03 -21.44
CA TRP A 57 10.45 19.56 -21.38
C TRP A 57 10.14 19.01 -19.99
N LYS A 58 10.39 19.79 -18.93
CA LYS A 58 10.17 19.43 -17.54
C LYS A 58 9.62 20.63 -16.78
N GLY A 59 8.66 20.38 -15.88
CA GLY A 59 8.12 21.43 -15.04
C GLY A 59 7.14 20.93 -13.97
N ASP A 60 6.67 21.86 -13.18
CA ASP A 60 5.63 21.59 -12.20
C ASP A 60 4.26 21.48 -12.87
N TYR A 61 3.47 20.54 -12.40
CA TYR A 61 2.10 20.36 -12.82
C TYR A 61 1.15 20.82 -11.71
N PRO A 62 0.64 22.06 -11.75
CA PRO A 62 -0.25 22.56 -10.72
C PRO A 62 -1.58 21.82 -10.75
N PHE A 63 -2.03 21.29 -9.60
CA PHE A 63 -3.33 20.67 -9.46
C PHE A 63 -4.45 21.70 -9.58
N LYS A 64 -5.34 21.50 -10.57
CA LYS A 64 -6.55 22.29 -10.75
C LYS A 64 -7.76 21.50 -10.28
N LEU A 65 -8.52 21.97 -9.27
CA LEU A 65 -9.70 21.30 -8.70
C LEU A 65 -10.76 20.92 -9.75
N ALA A 66 -10.85 21.69 -10.85
CA ALA A 66 -11.77 21.40 -11.93
C ALA A 66 -11.38 20.15 -12.74
N ARG A 67 -10.08 19.86 -12.84
CA ARG A 67 -9.50 18.82 -13.70
C ARG A 67 -9.01 17.62 -12.90
N ASP A 68 -8.41 17.83 -11.74
CA ASP A 68 -7.66 16.83 -11.01
C ASP A 68 -8.38 16.40 -9.73
N ASN A 69 -8.19 15.13 -9.37
CA ASN A 69 -8.54 14.61 -8.07
C ASN A 69 -7.31 14.64 -7.16
N ARG A 70 -7.40 15.37 -6.06
CA ARG A 70 -6.36 15.31 -5.03
C ARG A 70 -6.53 14.15 -4.08
N TRP A 71 -7.77 13.72 -3.85
CA TRP A 71 -8.10 12.61 -2.99
C TRP A 71 -8.21 11.32 -3.81
N GLY A 72 -7.54 10.30 -3.34
CA GLY A 72 -7.59 8.98 -3.89
C GLY A 72 -8.00 7.96 -2.83
N TYR A 73 -8.58 6.87 -3.29
CA TYR A 73 -8.87 5.70 -2.48
C TYR A 73 -8.60 4.44 -3.29
N GLY A 74 -8.30 3.36 -2.59
CA GLY A 74 -8.03 2.09 -3.22
C GLY A 74 -8.00 0.96 -2.23
N LEU A 75 -7.72 -0.23 -2.76
CA LEU A 75 -7.47 -1.42 -1.97
C LEU A 75 -6.02 -1.84 -2.15
N ALA A 76 -5.46 -2.44 -1.13
CA ALA A 76 -4.19 -3.11 -1.24
C ALA A 76 -4.31 -4.53 -0.69
N GLY A 77 -3.63 -5.44 -1.35
CA GLY A 77 -3.53 -6.82 -0.93
C GLY A 77 -2.09 -7.29 -0.99
N GLY A 78 -1.74 -8.21 -0.13
CA GLY A 78 -0.38 -8.70 -0.12
C GLY A 78 -0.16 -9.80 0.90
N GLY A 79 1.11 -10.06 1.15
CA GLY A 79 1.51 -11.00 2.17
C GLY A 79 3.00 -10.97 2.39
N GLY A 80 3.44 -11.73 3.36
CA GLY A 80 4.84 -11.80 3.68
C GLY A 80 5.20 -12.95 4.59
N VAL A 81 6.51 -13.10 4.76
CA VAL A 81 7.12 -14.08 5.64
C VAL A 81 8.10 -13.36 6.55
N ALA A 82 8.04 -13.66 7.83
CA ALA A 82 8.97 -13.14 8.80
C ALA A 82 9.69 -14.29 9.51
N PHE A 83 11.00 -14.20 9.59
CA PHE A 83 11.86 -15.13 10.30
C PHE A 83 12.22 -14.54 11.68
N LEU A 84 11.87 -15.24 12.73
CA LEU A 84 12.05 -14.81 14.10
C LEU A 84 13.30 -15.50 14.71
N ILE A 85 14.36 -14.73 14.87
CA ILE A 85 15.66 -15.21 15.37
C ILE A 85 15.98 -14.47 16.67
N GLY A 86 15.65 -15.08 17.79
CA GLY A 86 15.85 -14.44 19.10
C GLY A 86 15.03 -13.16 19.26
N ARG A 87 15.69 -12.01 19.31
CA ARG A 87 15.05 -10.69 19.39
C ARG A 87 14.90 -9.99 18.03
N TYR A 88 15.43 -10.58 16.98
CA TYR A 88 15.37 -10.01 15.64
C TYR A 88 14.28 -10.69 14.82
N GLU A 89 13.64 -9.91 13.97
CA GLU A 89 12.66 -10.38 13.01
C GLU A 89 13.03 -9.84 11.63
N LEU A 90 13.41 -10.75 10.73
CA LEU A 90 13.66 -10.45 9.33
C LEU A 90 12.36 -10.65 8.55
N ASN A 91 11.86 -9.63 7.92
CA ASN A 91 10.55 -9.59 7.28
C ASN A 91 10.69 -9.34 5.78
N PHE A 92 10.06 -10.19 4.97
CA PHE A 92 9.91 -10.04 3.52
C PHE A 92 8.44 -9.84 3.22
N ARG A 93 8.10 -8.77 2.48
CA ARG A 93 6.72 -8.39 2.17
C ARG A 93 6.58 -8.04 0.70
N VAL A 94 5.48 -8.50 0.11
CA VAL A 94 5.00 -8.07 -1.21
C VAL A 94 3.60 -7.55 -1.04
N ARG A 95 3.34 -6.34 -1.54
CA ARG A 95 2.04 -5.69 -1.50
C ARG A 95 1.72 -5.09 -2.85
N TYR A 96 0.53 -5.35 -3.35
CA TYR A 96 -0.03 -4.71 -4.52
C TYR A 96 -1.11 -3.72 -4.10
N TYR A 97 -0.99 -2.51 -4.60
CA TYR A 97 -1.97 -1.44 -4.41
C TYR A 97 -2.77 -1.26 -5.69
N PHE A 98 -4.07 -1.32 -5.58
CA PHE A 98 -5.04 -1.10 -6.65
C PHE A 98 -5.80 0.20 -6.39
N GLY A 99 -5.55 1.21 -7.22
CA GLY A 99 -6.21 2.52 -7.13
C GLY A 99 -7.58 2.50 -7.83
N TYR A 100 -8.64 2.77 -7.09
CA TYR A 100 -9.98 2.94 -7.68
C TYR A 100 -10.21 4.35 -8.21
N SER A 101 -9.56 5.34 -7.60
CA SER A 101 -9.71 6.72 -8.00
C SER A 101 -8.73 7.09 -9.09
N ASP A 102 -9.24 7.70 -10.12
CA ASP A 102 -8.41 8.30 -11.17
C ASP A 102 -7.82 9.62 -10.69
N VAL A 103 -6.58 9.89 -11.11
CA VAL A 103 -5.90 11.17 -10.86
C VAL A 103 -6.63 12.34 -11.53
N LEU A 104 -7.27 12.06 -12.67
CA LEU A 104 -8.09 13.03 -13.41
C LEU A 104 -9.58 12.78 -13.18
N ARG A 105 -10.35 13.84 -13.09
CA ARG A 105 -11.81 13.72 -12.99
C ARG A 105 -12.42 13.19 -14.29
N ASN A 106 -13.41 12.32 -14.19
CA ASN A 106 -14.04 11.67 -15.34
C ASN A 106 -14.54 12.65 -16.41
N ARG A 107 -15.14 13.75 -15.98
CA ARG A 107 -15.67 14.79 -16.89
C ARG A 107 -14.60 15.47 -17.74
N ASN A 108 -13.34 15.36 -17.38
CA ASN A 108 -12.22 16.02 -18.02
C ASN A 108 -11.30 15.05 -18.80
N LYS A 109 -11.74 13.79 -18.97
CA LYS A 109 -10.98 12.78 -19.70
C LYS A 109 -11.23 12.79 -21.20
N TYR A 110 -12.25 13.50 -21.66
CA TYR A 110 -12.61 13.65 -23.05
C TYR A 110 -12.05 14.95 -23.62
N ALA A 111 -11.91 15.01 -24.92
CA ALA A 111 -11.23 16.06 -25.67
C ALA A 111 -11.78 17.50 -25.55
N ASP A 112 -12.92 17.68 -24.89
CA ASP A 112 -13.39 19.00 -24.45
C ASP A 112 -12.43 19.70 -23.49
N ASN A 113 -11.34 19.04 -23.15
CA ASN A 113 -10.16 19.61 -22.50
C ASN A 113 -9.35 20.58 -23.36
N ALA A 114 -9.81 20.89 -24.53
CA ALA A 114 -9.37 22.01 -25.39
C ALA A 114 -9.41 23.39 -24.69
N ILE A 115 -9.99 23.46 -23.48
CA ILE A 115 -9.94 24.66 -22.62
C ILE A 115 -8.52 25.14 -22.35
N ASP A 116 -7.54 24.24 -22.37
CA ASP A 116 -6.12 24.60 -22.15
C ASP A 116 -5.30 24.76 -23.47
N GLY A 117 -5.96 24.64 -24.64
CA GLY A 117 -5.35 24.82 -25.95
C GLY A 117 -4.60 23.60 -26.50
N PRO A 118 -4.32 23.58 -27.81
CA PRO A 118 -3.67 22.46 -28.51
C PRO A 118 -2.21 22.20 -28.07
N GLU A 119 -1.62 23.13 -27.35
CA GLU A 119 -0.27 23.01 -26.82
C GLU A 119 -0.19 22.31 -25.46
N ASN A 120 -1.35 22.01 -24.86
CA ASN A 120 -1.36 21.33 -23.58
C ASN A 120 -1.04 19.84 -23.77
N PRO A 121 0.12 19.35 -23.30
CA PRO A 121 0.49 17.93 -23.41
C PRO A 121 -0.46 16.99 -22.66
N PHE A 122 -1.43 17.53 -21.92
CA PHE A 122 -2.44 16.82 -21.16
C PHE A 122 -3.76 16.62 -21.91
N ALA A 123 -3.91 17.18 -23.11
CA ALA A 123 -5.14 17.08 -23.91
C ALA A 123 -5.46 15.63 -24.34
N SER A 124 -4.46 14.76 -24.38
CA SER A 124 -4.59 13.34 -24.78
C SER A 124 -4.59 12.37 -23.61
N THR A 125 -5.21 12.72 -22.49
CA THR A 125 -5.20 11.87 -21.30
C THR A 125 -6.06 10.63 -21.46
N PRO A 126 -5.60 9.46 -20.99
CA PRO A 126 -6.36 8.21 -21.09
C PRO A 126 -7.65 8.26 -20.28
N MET A 127 -8.65 7.48 -20.68
CA MET A 127 -9.94 7.41 -20.01
C MET A 127 -9.85 6.99 -18.54
N ARG A 128 -8.83 6.21 -18.18
CA ARG A 128 -8.53 5.81 -16.80
C ARG A 128 -7.07 6.10 -16.48
N SER A 129 -6.85 6.65 -15.31
CA SER A 129 -5.52 6.97 -14.80
C SER A 129 -5.38 6.54 -13.32
N PRO A 130 -5.69 5.27 -12.97
CA PRO A 130 -5.49 4.78 -11.61
C PRO A 130 -3.99 4.72 -11.30
N LEU A 131 -3.64 4.93 -10.04
CA LEU A 131 -2.28 4.75 -9.56
C LEU A 131 -2.16 3.36 -8.95
N ASP A 132 -1.84 2.39 -9.79
CA ASP A 132 -1.53 1.04 -9.33
C ASP A 132 -0.04 0.91 -9.08
N ASN A 133 0.34 0.24 -8.01
CA ASN A 133 1.74 -0.04 -7.75
C ASN A 133 1.94 -1.38 -7.03
N MET A 134 3.13 -1.93 -7.19
CA MET A 134 3.61 -3.09 -6.46
C MET A 134 4.81 -2.69 -5.62
N MET A 135 4.76 -3.05 -4.34
CA MET A 135 5.83 -2.79 -3.39
C MET A 135 6.42 -4.11 -2.88
N ILE A 136 7.72 -4.25 -3.01
CA ILE A 136 8.49 -5.32 -2.39
C ILE A 136 9.34 -4.69 -1.31
N SER A 137 9.27 -5.20 -0.10
CA SER A 137 10.02 -4.65 1.03
C SER A 137 10.71 -5.73 1.86
N VAL A 138 11.89 -5.39 2.35
CA VAL A 138 12.63 -6.16 3.33
C VAL A 138 12.79 -5.30 4.57
N GLY A 139 12.46 -5.85 5.73
CA GLY A 139 12.52 -5.13 7.00
C GLY A 139 13.23 -5.94 8.07
N LEU A 140 13.97 -5.25 8.91
CA LEU A 140 14.58 -5.81 10.12
C LEU A 140 13.96 -5.13 11.33
N ASN A 141 13.27 -5.91 12.15
CA ASN A 141 12.63 -5.42 13.38
C ASN A 141 13.37 -5.96 14.60
N TYR A 142 13.50 -5.11 15.62
CA TYR A 142 14.01 -5.51 16.92
C TYR A 142 12.87 -5.54 17.93
N ARG A 143 12.73 -6.65 18.65
CA ARG A 143 11.71 -6.84 19.68
C ARG A 143 12.27 -6.53 21.05
N PHE A 144 11.78 -5.48 21.67
CA PHE A 144 12.19 -5.08 23.02
C PHE A 144 11.70 -6.04 24.09
N ASN A 145 10.50 -6.60 23.93
CA ASN A 145 9.93 -7.55 24.88
C ASN A 145 9.78 -8.93 24.24
N LYS A 146 10.34 -9.97 24.90
CA LYS A 146 10.28 -11.35 24.43
C LYS A 146 8.90 -12.00 24.66
N GLU A 147 8.13 -11.48 25.62
CA GLU A 147 6.89 -12.08 26.08
C GLU A 147 5.65 -11.65 25.26
N GLY A 148 5.74 -10.54 24.52
CA GLY A 148 4.58 -9.94 23.84
C GLY A 148 4.07 -10.70 22.61
N PHE A 149 4.72 -11.78 22.16
CA PHE A 149 4.35 -12.47 20.92
C PHE A 149 3.88 -13.92 21.10
N GLU A 150 3.75 -14.40 22.31
CA GLU A 150 3.03 -15.65 22.57
C GLU A 150 1.51 -15.41 22.56
N THR A 151 0.97 -14.97 21.42
CA THR A 151 -0.45 -14.64 21.31
C THR A 151 -1.36 -15.85 21.34
N TRP A 152 -0.82 -17.05 21.32
CA TRP A 152 -1.62 -18.27 21.42
C TRP A 152 -0.90 -19.34 22.23
N LYS A 153 -0.98 -19.23 23.55
CA LYS A 153 -0.78 -20.39 24.44
C LYS A 153 -2.05 -21.23 24.32
N PRO A 154 -1.97 -22.50 23.87
CA PRO A 154 -3.12 -23.39 24.00
C PRO A 154 -3.54 -23.39 25.48
N ARG A 155 -4.80 -23.08 25.75
CA ARG A 155 -5.33 -23.12 27.12
C ARG A 155 -4.91 -24.44 27.73
N PRO A 156 -4.27 -24.46 28.92
CA PRO A 156 -3.93 -25.72 29.57
C PRO A 156 -5.23 -26.54 29.66
N LYS A 157 -5.18 -27.76 29.17
CA LYS A 157 -6.32 -28.67 29.27
C LYS A 157 -6.67 -28.71 30.75
N ARG A 158 -7.85 -28.22 31.08
CA ARG A 158 -8.37 -28.25 32.43
C ARG A 158 -8.41 -29.72 32.82
N THR A 159 -7.42 -30.19 33.58
CA THR A 159 -7.43 -31.51 34.20
C THR A 159 -8.64 -31.49 35.09
N LYS A 160 -9.68 -32.20 34.68
CA LYS A 160 -10.78 -32.52 35.60
C LYS A 160 -10.11 -33.36 36.71
N ASN A 161 -9.78 -32.72 37.81
CA ASN A 161 -9.54 -33.45 39.03
C ASN A 161 -10.85 -34.19 39.34
N ARG A 162 -10.91 -35.44 38.94
CA ARG A 162 -11.83 -36.37 39.54
C ARG A 162 -11.31 -36.56 40.96
N GLU A 163 -11.82 -35.77 41.88
CA GLU A 163 -11.78 -36.14 43.31
C GLU A 163 -12.54 -37.45 43.45
N VAL A 164 -11.78 -38.51 43.55
CA VAL A 164 -12.32 -39.81 43.93
C VAL A 164 -12.61 -39.67 45.41
N PHE A 165 -13.86 -39.36 45.74
CA PHE A 165 -14.34 -39.52 47.11
C PHE A 165 -14.23 -41.00 47.48
N LYS A 166 -13.16 -41.35 48.18
CA LYS A 166 -13.09 -42.63 48.90
C LYS A 166 -14.00 -42.51 50.12
N TYR A 167 -15.18 -43.07 50.02
CA TYR A 167 -15.96 -43.37 51.20
C TYR A 167 -15.25 -44.53 51.93
N GLY A 168 -14.59 -44.20 53.04
CA GLY A 168 -14.16 -45.22 54.05
C GLY A 168 -15.36 -45.70 54.81
N LEU A 169 -15.53 -46.99 54.81
CA LEU A 169 -16.31 -47.71 55.84
C LEU A 169 -15.43 -47.92 57.08
#